data_c52c48f572a630721a55038ba1b37447
#
_entry.id   c52c48f572a630721a55038ba1b37447
#
_cell.length_a   1.000
_cell.length_b   1.000
_cell.length_c   1.000
_cell.angle_alpha   90.00
_cell.angle_beta   90.00
_cell.angle_gamma   90.00
#
_symmetry.space_group_name_H-M   'P 1'
#
loop_
_entity.id
_entity.type
_entity.pdbx_description
1 polymer ?
#
loop_
_entity_poly.entity_id
_entity_poly.type
_entity_poly.pdbx_seq_one_letter_code
_entity_poly.pdbx_strand_id
1 'polypeptide(L)'
;MIWIHDISAVLPVSREPERRDPTAIDTVVLHCTAMPGWNVWDTARYHTSPNHISDEGCPTIAYAYFVEADGLAYRCLTPDVRAWHVGLWNDRSIGVCLAYEGAGDGPPSHQLDVAAAVCARVARELGLDASRVLGHRELEGTGYVVERGEHVQRKACPGMMIDMNAFRAHVGRLLEQRLDEEVVDV
;
A
#
# COMPACT_ATOMS: atom_id res chain seq x y z
N MET A 1 14.72 0.02 -14.58
CA MET A 1 14.04 1.36 -14.44
C MET A 1 12.56 1.11 -14.25
N ILE A 2 11.94 1.63 -13.19
CA ILE A 2 10.50 1.51 -12.90
C ILE A 2 9.89 2.91 -13.00
N TRP A 3 8.79 2.99 -13.75
CA TRP A 3 8.03 4.23 -13.94
C TRP A 3 6.86 4.25 -12.97
N ILE A 4 6.69 5.35 -12.22
CA ILE A 4 5.52 5.60 -11.39
C ILE A 4 4.72 6.74 -12.00
N HIS A 5 3.52 6.44 -12.48
CA HIS A 5 2.62 7.42 -13.09
C HIS A 5 1.84 8.16 -12.00
N ASP A 6 1.97 9.48 -11.96
CA ASP A 6 1.16 10.29 -11.03
C ASP A 6 -0.24 10.52 -11.59
N ILE A 7 -1.22 9.91 -10.95
CA ILE A 7 -2.65 10.05 -11.29
C ILE A 7 -3.47 10.66 -10.14
N SER A 8 -2.80 11.21 -9.13
CA SER A 8 -3.45 11.74 -7.93
C SER A 8 -4.49 12.84 -8.21
N ALA A 9 -4.27 13.62 -9.28
CA ALA A 9 -5.17 14.71 -9.66
C ALA A 9 -6.42 14.28 -10.44
N VAL A 10 -6.47 13.03 -10.92
CA VAL A 10 -7.54 12.55 -11.82
C VAL A 10 -8.37 11.40 -11.26
N LEU A 11 -7.99 10.87 -10.10
CA LEU A 11 -8.74 9.81 -9.43
C LEU A 11 -10.06 10.34 -8.82
N PRO A 12 -11.10 9.49 -8.72
CA PRO A 12 -12.34 9.83 -8.05
C PRO A 12 -12.14 10.31 -6.61
N VAL A 13 -12.85 11.36 -6.23
CA VAL A 13 -12.92 11.90 -4.86
C VAL A 13 -14.39 12.00 -4.48
N SER A 14 -14.77 11.49 -3.31
CA SER A 14 -16.16 11.61 -2.82
C SER A 14 -16.36 12.92 -2.04
N ARG A 15 -15.33 13.40 -1.37
CA ARG A 15 -15.29 14.66 -0.60
C ARG A 15 -13.85 15.12 -0.38
N GLU A 16 -13.68 16.32 0.17
CA GLU A 16 -12.34 16.85 0.50
C GLU A 16 -11.55 15.85 1.35
N PRO A 17 -10.34 15.47 0.93
CA PRO A 17 -9.50 14.53 1.66
C PRO A 17 -9.02 15.10 3.01
N GLU A 18 -9.00 14.25 4.02
CA GLU A 18 -8.35 14.57 5.29
C GLU A 18 -6.85 14.75 5.10
N ARG A 19 -6.26 15.72 5.80
CA ARG A 19 -4.83 16.00 5.77
C ARG A 19 -4.15 15.46 7.02
N ARG A 20 -2.88 15.10 6.89
CA ARG A 20 -2.01 14.67 7.99
C ARG A 20 -0.63 15.33 7.88
N ASP A 21 0.13 15.26 8.96
CA ASP A 21 1.53 15.65 8.95
C ASP A 21 2.38 14.55 8.28
N PRO A 22 2.99 14.79 7.10
CA PRO A 22 3.81 13.79 6.44
C PRO A 22 5.07 13.42 7.23
N THR A 23 5.53 14.25 8.17
CA THR A 23 6.70 13.94 9.01
C THR A 23 6.39 12.90 10.10
N ALA A 24 5.11 12.63 10.38
CA ALA A 24 4.68 11.59 11.28
C ALA A 24 4.72 10.18 10.67
N ILE A 25 4.95 10.07 9.36
CA ILE A 25 4.94 8.79 8.65
C ILE A 25 6.20 8.01 8.98
N ASP A 26 6.03 6.82 9.53
CA ASP A 26 7.11 5.94 9.96
C ASP A 26 6.95 4.48 9.50
N THR A 27 5.97 4.20 8.65
CA THR A 27 5.64 2.84 8.22
C THR A 27 5.12 2.84 6.78
N VAL A 28 5.55 1.86 5.99
CA VAL A 28 4.97 1.53 4.69
C VAL A 28 4.19 0.22 4.83
N VAL A 29 2.95 0.19 4.34
CA VAL A 29 2.07 -0.98 4.49
C VAL A 29 1.71 -1.56 3.13
N LEU A 30 2.08 -2.83 2.92
CA LEU A 30 1.70 -3.58 1.73
C LEU A 30 0.29 -4.15 1.87
N HIS A 31 -0.51 -3.97 0.82
CA HIS A 31 -1.88 -4.45 0.68
C HIS A 31 -2.09 -5.26 -0.59
N CYS A 32 -3.25 -5.89 -0.70
CA CYS A 32 -3.83 -6.38 -1.94
C CYS A 32 -5.28 -5.87 -2.07
N THR A 33 -5.80 -5.85 -3.29
CA THR A 33 -7.20 -5.48 -3.55
C THR A 33 -8.19 -6.47 -2.95
N ALA A 34 -7.77 -7.73 -2.75
CA ALA A 34 -8.62 -8.87 -2.42
C ALA A 34 -9.76 -9.12 -3.44
N MET A 35 -9.64 -8.56 -4.63
CA MET A 35 -10.63 -8.65 -5.72
C MET A 35 -9.92 -9.06 -7.02
N PRO A 36 -10.36 -10.14 -7.68
CA PRO A 36 -9.76 -10.61 -8.91
C PRO A 36 -10.01 -9.61 -10.05
N GLY A 37 -8.96 -9.29 -10.81
CA GLY A 37 -9.04 -8.47 -12.02
C GLY A 37 -9.31 -6.97 -11.82
N TRP A 38 -9.32 -6.49 -10.58
CA TRP A 38 -9.50 -5.07 -10.32
C TRP A 38 -8.23 -4.26 -10.59
N ASN A 39 -8.41 -3.15 -11.28
CA ASN A 39 -7.38 -2.14 -11.52
C ASN A 39 -7.52 -0.95 -10.54
N VAL A 40 -6.62 0.03 -10.66
CA VAL A 40 -6.61 1.22 -9.82
C VAL A 40 -7.92 2.03 -9.90
N TRP A 41 -8.54 2.10 -11.10
CA TRP A 41 -9.77 2.85 -11.31
C TRP A 41 -11.00 2.16 -10.70
N ASP A 42 -11.08 0.82 -10.79
CA ASP A 42 -12.14 0.03 -10.16
C ASP A 42 -12.04 0.16 -8.64
N THR A 43 -10.82 0.05 -8.10
CA THR A 43 -10.52 0.22 -6.69
C THR A 43 -10.89 1.62 -6.19
N ALA A 44 -10.50 2.66 -6.93
CA ALA A 44 -10.82 4.04 -6.55
C ALA A 44 -12.32 4.32 -6.55
N ARG A 45 -13.05 3.87 -7.60
CA ARG A 45 -14.52 3.99 -7.67
C ARG A 45 -15.22 3.27 -6.54
N TYR A 46 -14.75 2.06 -6.21
CA TYR A 46 -15.32 1.29 -5.11
C TYR A 46 -15.09 1.97 -3.75
N HIS A 47 -13.87 2.42 -3.47
CA HIS A 47 -13.56 3.07 -2.21
C HIS A 47 -14.35 4.37 -2.01
N THR A 48 -14.54 5.16 -3.07
CA THR A 48 -15.26 6.42 -3.00
C THR A 48 -16.79 6.26 -3.14
N SER A 49 -17.29 5.03 -3.35
CA SER A 49 -18.72 4.77 -3.44
C SER A 49 -19.41 4.87 -2.08
N PRO A 50 -20.69 5.29 -2.04
CA PRO A 50 -21.47 5.30 -0.81
C PRO A 50 -21.53 3.91 -0.14
N ASN A 51 -21.58 3.90 1.18
CA ASN A 51 -21.65 2.70 2.04
C ASN A 51 -20.40 1.80 1.99
N HIS A 52 -19.25 2.31 1.49
CA HIS A 52 -17.97 1.65 1.65
C HIS A 52 -17.22 2.29 2.83
N ILE A 53 -17.02 1.54 3.92
CA ILE A 53 -16.40 1.97 5.19
C ILE A 53 -17.21 3.05 5.93
N SER A 54 -17.82 3.99 5.23
CA SER A 54 -18.75 5.00 5.77
C SER A 54 -19.91 5.21 4.81
N ASP A 55 -20.97 5.90 5.27
CA ASP A 55 -22.16 6.19 4.46
C ASP A 55 -21.82 6.97 3.18
N GLU A 56 -20.80 7.81 3.24
CA GLU A 56 -20.31 8.64 2.11
C GLU A 56 -19.17 7.99 1.31
N GLY A 57 -18.71 6.80 1.71
CA GLY A 57 -17.51 6.17 1.19
C GLY A 57 -16.22 6.74 1.80
N CYS A 58 -15.08 6.28 1.33
CA CYS A 58 -13.78 6.90 1.62
C CYS A 58 -13.65 8.24 0.87
N PRO A 59 -12.97 9.24 1.42
CA PRO A 59 -12.72 10.50 0.70
C PRO A 59 -12.04 10.28 -0.66
N THR A 60 -11.10 9.36 -0.72
CA THR A 60 -10.28 9.02 -1.89
C THR A 60 -10.10 7.51 -2.00
N ILE A 61 -9.33 7.06 -2.98
CA ILE A 61 -8.75 5.70 -2.94
C ILE A 61 -7.98 5.51 -1.62
N ALA A 62 -8.06 4.31 -1.04
CA ALA A 62 -7.46 4.03 0.28
C ALA A 62 -5.92 3.84 0.24
N TYR A 63 -5.29 3.87 -0.93
CA TYR A 63 -3.87 3.59 -1.09
C TYR A 63 -3.13 4.75 -1.75
N ALA A 64 -1.93 5.07 -1.23
CA ALA A 64 -1.09 6.11 -1.80
C ALA A 64 -0.38 5.65 -3.08
N TYR A 65 -0.05 4.36 -3.16
CA TYR A 65 0.52 3.73 -4.36
C TYR A 65 -0.25 2.48 -4.73
N PHE A 66 -0.30 2.21 -6.03
CA PHE A 66 -0.97 1.04 -6.58
C PHE A 66 -0.11 0.39 -7.65
N VAL A 67 0.02 -0.94 -7.62
CA VAL A 67 0.78 -1.72 -8.59
C VAL A 67 -0.15 -2.70 -9.26
N GLU A 68 -0.35 -2.53 -10.58
CA GLU A 68 -1.18 -3.40 -11.41
C GLU A 68 -0.57 -4.79 -11.58
N ALA A 69 -1.38 -5.74 -12.02
CA ALA A 69 -0.94 -7.12 -12.26
C ALA A 69 0.15 -7.23 -13.35
N ASP A 70 0.18 -6.31 -14.30
CA ASP A 70 1.20 -6.22 -15.36
C ASP A 70 2.46 -5.46 -14.93
N GLY A 71 2.50 -4.93 -13.69
CA GLY A 71 3.62 -4.21 -13.13
C GLY A 71 3.58 -2.69 -13.36
N LEU A 72 2.53 -2.12 -13.97
CA LEU A 72 2.37 -0.66 -13.98
C LEU A 72 2.19 -0.13 -12.55
N ALA A 73 2.92 0.91 -12.19
CA ALA A 73 2.85 1.52 -10.88
C ALA A 73 2.28 2.94 -10.94
N TYR A 74 1.40 3.24 -9.99
CA TYR A 74 0.73 4.53 -9.88
C TYR A 74 0.95 5.18 -8.51
N ARG A 75 1.18 6.50 -8.50
CA ARG A 75 1.00 7.34 -7.32
C ARG A 75 -0.42 7.86 -7.34
N CYS A 76 -1.20 7.48 -6.33
CA CYS A 76 -2.62 7.82 -6.20
C CYS A 76 -2.85 9.01 -5.26
N LEU A 77 -1.99 9.18 -4.25
CA LEU A 77 -2.12 10.24 -3.23
C LEU A 77 -0.74 10.80 -2.88
N THR A 78 -0.71 12.07 -2.52
CA THR A 78 0.46 12.71 -1.91
C THR A 78 0.58 12.32 -0.42
N PRO A 79 1.79 12.37 0.18
CA PRO A 79 2.01 11.91 1.56
C PRO A 79 1.20 12.66 2.62
N ASP A 80 0.80 13.90 2.36
CA ASP A 80 -0.01 14.73 3.25
C ASP A 80 -1.51 14.37 3.26
N VAL A 81 -1.96 13.53 2.32
CA VAL A 81 -3.32 13.00 2.32
C VAL A 81 -3.42 11.79 3.25
N ARG A 82 -4.37 11.85 4.18
CA ARG A 82 -4.68 10.76 5.11
C ARG A 82 -5.53 9.71 4.42
N ALA A 83 -4.91 8.63 3.94
CA ALA A 83 -5.60 7.50 3.34
C ALA A 83 -6.27 6.60 4.40
N TRP A 84 -7.43 6.02 4.08
CA TRP A 84 -8.19 5.16 4.99
C TRP A 84 -7.91 3.67 4.73
N HIS A 85 -6.69 3.19 5.00
CA HIS A 85 -6.27 1.82 4.67
C HIS A 85 -6.04 0.89 5.87
N VAL A 86 -5.70 1.44 7.04
CA VAL A 86 -5.29 0.64 8.22
C VAL A 86 -5.81 1.18 9.56
N GLY A 87 -6.90 1.92 9.55
CA GLY A 87 -7.56 2.40 10.78
C GLY A 87 -6.62 3.22 11.66
N LEU A 88 -6.22 2.68 12.81
CA LEU A 88 -5.37 3.36 13.80
C LEU A 88 -3.98 3.78 13.27
N TRP A 89 -3.53 3.21 12.15
CA TRP A 89 -2.24 3.50 11.56
C TRP A 89 -2.31 4.50 10.39
N ASN A 90 -3.50 4.98 10.03
CA ASN A 90 -3.68 5.88 8.87
C ASN A 90 -2.84 7.15 8.94
N ASP A 91 -2.60 7.70 10.13
CA ASP A 91 -1.88 8.96 10.29
C ASP A 91 -0.36 8.82 10.12
N ARG A 92 0.15 7.59 10.32
CA ARG A 92 1.59 7.30 10.36
C ARG A 92 2.07 6.31 9.29
N SER A 93 1.25 5.98 8.28
CA SER A 93 1.64 4.98 7.29
C SER A 93 1.25 5.34 5.86
N ILE A 94 2.05 4.85 4.90
CA ILE A 94 1.79 4.89 3.47
C ILE A 94 1.31 3.52 3.00
N GLY A 95 0.16 3.45 2.36
CA GLY A 95 -0.36 2.22 1.75
C GLY A 95 0.15 2.01 0.34
N VAL A 96 0.72 0.83 0.06
CA VAL A 96 1.06 0.34 -1.28
C VAL A 96 0.20 -0.88 -1.56
N CYS A 97 -0.62 -0.85 -2.60
CA CYS A 97 -1.56 -1.93 -2.94
C CYS A 97 -1.15 -2.67 -4.20
N LEU A 98 -1.24 -3.99 -4.15
CA LEU A 98 -1.14 -4.88 -5.31
C LEU A 98 -2.54 -5.13 -5.89
N ALA A 99 -2.70 -5.04 -7.22
CA ALA A 99 -3.85 -5.57 -7.93
C ALA A 99 -3.80 -7.11 -7.90
N TYR A 100 -4.15 -7.69 -6.75
CA TYR A 100 -4.03 -9.12 -6.46
C TYR A 100 -5.16 -9.54 -5.52
N GLU A 101 -5.75 -10.70 -5.79
CA GLU A 101 -6.92 -11.19 -5.04
C GLU A 101 -6.61 -11.71 -3.62
N GLY A 102 -5.32 -11.80 -3.25
CA GLY A 102 -4.92 -12.26 -1.91
C GLY A 102 -4.94 -13.77 -1.71
N ALA A 103 -5.29 -14.54 -2.75
CA ALA A 103 -5.46 -16.00 -2.73
C ALA A 103 -4.71 -16.67 -3.90
N GLY A 104 -4.89 -17.98 -4.09
CA GLY A 104 -4.27 -18.72 -5.19
C GLY A 104 -2.75 -18.86 -5.04
N ASP A 105 -2.04 -18.85 -6.16
CA ASP A 105 -0.59 -19.12 -6.23
C ASP A 105 0.29 -17.90 -5.85
N GLY A 106 -0.33 -16.80 -5.45
CA GLY A 106 0.36 -15.53 -5.16
C GLY A 106 0.37 -14.57 -6.36
N PRO A 107 0.79 -13.32 -6.14
CA PRO A 107 0.95 -12.35 -7.22
C PRO A 107 2.13 -12.74 -8.12
N PRO A 108 2.15 -12.33 -9.40
CA PRO A 108 3.29 -12.53 -10.28
C PRO A 108 4.58 -11.94 -9.69
N SER A 109 5.72 -12.60 -9.92
CA SER A 109 7.00 -12.15 -9.36
C SER A 109 7.37 -10.73 -9.79
N HIS A 110 7.15 -10.39 -11.06
CA HIS A 110 7.40 -9.03 -11.56
C HIS A 110 6.56 -7.95 -10.85
N GLN A 111 5.31 -8.26 -10.47
CA GLN A 111 4.47 -7.34 -9.69
C GLN A 111 5.06 -7.12 -8.29
N LEU A 112 5.57 -8.19 -7.65
CA LEU A 112 6.27 -8.09 -6.37
C LEU A 112 7.58 -7.30 -6.48
N ASP A 113 8.33 -7.46 -7.56
CA ASP A 113 9.56 -6.72 -7.81
C ASP A 113 9.29 -5.21 -7.93
N VAL A 114 8.24 -4.85 -8.69
CA VAL A 114 7.80 -3.44 -8.81
C VAL A 114 7.32 -2.91 -7.46
N ALA A 115 6.51 -3.67 -6.73
CA ALA A 115 6.03 -3.24 -5.40
C ALA A 115 7.19 -3.05 -4.41
N ALA A 116 8.20 -3.93 -4.44
CA ALA A 116 9.40 -3.79 -3.61
C ALA A 116 10.17 -2.52 -3.95
N ALA A 117 10.30 -2.17 -5.24
CA ALA A 117 10.96 -0.94 -5.65
C ALA A 117 10.15 0.32 -5.28
N VAL A 118 8.81 0.29 -5.40
CA VAL A 118 7.95 1.37 -4.89
C VAL A 118 8.14 1.52 -3.38
N CYS A 119 8.10 0.43 -2.60
CA CYS A 119 8.31 0.46 -1.15
C CYS A 119 9.70 0.98 -0.79
N ALA A 120 10.75 0.55 -1.51
CA ALA A 120 12.12 1.02 -1.28
C ALA A 120 12.27 2.51 -1.56
N ARG A 121 11.65 3.01 -2.64
CA ARG A 121 11.62 4.45 -2.95
C ARG A 121 10.95 5.23 -1.83
N VAL A 122 9.73 4.86 -1.45
CA VAL A 122 8.98 5.53 -0.38
C VAL A 122 9.74 5.49 0.95
N ALA A 123 10.31 4.33 1.32
CA ALA A 123 11.09 4.18 2.53
C ALA A 123 12.32 5.10 2.51
N ARG A 124 13.04 5.21 1.39
CA ARG A 124 14.19 6.10 1.22
C ARG A 124 13.80 7.59 1.38
N GLU A 125 12.71 8.02 0.73
CA GLU A 125 12.20 9.39 0.83
C GLU A 125 11.82 9.77 2.26
N LEU A 126 11.36 8.79 3.05
CA LEU A 126 10.97 8.95 4.45
C LEU A 126 12.12 8.67 5.45
N GLY A 127 13.30 8.27 4.99
CA GLY A 127 14.41 7.90 5.87
C GLY A 127 14.18 6.60 6.66
N LEU A 128 13.37 5.69 6.14
CA LEU A 128 13.01 4.42 6.77
C LEU A 128 13.88 3.28 6.26
N ASP A 129 14.11 2.27 7.09
CA ASP A 129 14.70 1.00 6.69
C ASP A 129 13.62 -0.03 6.30
N ALA A 130 14.05 -1.18 5.75
CA ALA A 130 13.14 -2.22 5.29
C ALA A 130 12.30 -2.86 6.41
N SER A 131 12.69 -2.76 7.68
CA SER A 131 11.91 -3.29 8.81
C SER A 131 10.60 -2.53 9.02
N ARG A 132 10.52 -1.31 8.50
CA ARG A 132 9.33 -0.46 8.53
C ARG A 132 8.34 -0.74 7.38
N VAL A 133 8.65 -1.71 6.51
CA VAL A 133 7.76 -2.20 5.45
C VAL A 133 7.02 -3.43 5.98
N LEU A 134 5.73 -3.27 6.27
CA LEU A 134 4.90 -4.28 6.91
C LEU A 134 3.75 -4.71 6.00
N GLY A 135 3.29 -5.95 6.11
CA GLY A 135 1.99 -6.35 5.56
C GLY A 135 0.86 -5.89 6.49
N HIS A 136 -0.32 -5.61 5.94
CA HIS A 136 -1.47 -5.21 6.79
C HIS A 136 -1.73 -6.21 7.93
N ARG A 137 -1.56 -7.51 7.68
CA ARG A 137 -1.73 -8.56 8.68
C ARG A 137 -0.75 -8.49 9.86
N GLU A 138 0.36 -7.77 9.72
CA GLU A 138 1.39 -7.63 10.75
C GLU A 138 1.14 -6.44 11.69
N LEU A 139 0.11 -5.63 11.44
CA LEU A 139 -0.22 -4.45 12.24
C LEU A 139 -1.13 -4.79 13.42
N GLU A 140 -0.69 -4.48 14.63
CA GLU A 140 -1.51 -4.62 15.83
C GLU A 140 -2.73 -3.69 15.81
N GLY A 141 -3.87 -4.21 16.28
CA GLY A 141 -5.14 -3.49 16.34
C GLY A 141 -5.94 -3.52 15.03
N THR A 142 -5.31 -3.79 13.88
CA THR A 142 -5.99 -3.86 12.57
C THR A 142 -5.76 -5.17 11.84
N GLY A 143 -4.51 -5.60 11.73
CA GLY A 143 -4.11 -6.87 11.12
C GLY A 143 -4.32 -8.05 12.06
N TYR A 144 -3.98 -7.87 13.32
CA TYR A 144 -4.22 -8.80 14.42
C TYR A 144 -4.57 -8.06 15.72
N VAL A 145 -5.07 -8.79 16.69
CA VAL A 145 -5.27 -8.32 18.07
C VAL A 145 -4.71 -9.36 19.05
N VAL A 146 -4.36 -8.92 20.25
CA VAL A 146 -3.98 -9.82 21.34
C VAL A 146 -5.19 -10.00 22.26
N GLU A 147 -5.77 -11.19 22.28
CA GLU A 147 -6.90 -11.55 23.14
C GLU A 147 -6.46 -12.62 24.14
N ARG A 148 -6.55 -12.32 25.45
CA ARG A 148 -6.14 -13.21 26.54
C ARG A 148 -4.70 -13.73 26.44
N GLY A 149 -3.80 -12.90 25.84
CA GLY A 149 -2.41 -13.27 25.60
C GLY A 149 -2.15 -14.07 24.32
N GLU A 150 -3.19 -14.33 23.53
CA GLU A 150 -3.08 -15.04 22.25
C GLU A 150 -3.14 -14.07 21.05
N HIS A 151 -2.34 -14.36 20.03
CA HIS A 151 -2.35 -13.64 18.77
C HIS A 151 -3.55 -14.10 17.92
N VAL A 152 -4.52 -13.20 17.72
CA VAL A 152 -5.72 -13.48 16.92
C VAL A 152 -5.61 -12.72 15.58
N GLN A 153 -5.42 -13.44 14.49
CA GLN A 153 -5.31 -12.86 13.15
C GLN A 153 -6.66 -12.34 12.67
N ARG A 154 -6.72 -11.08 12.22
CA ARG A 154 -7.92 -10.40 11.73
C ARG A 154 -7.90 -10.20 10.21
N LYS A 155 -6.73 -10.10 9.60
CA LYS A 155 -6.54 -9.86 8.17
C LYS A 155 -5.51 -10.82 7.59
N ALA A 156 -5.76 -11.30 6.37
CA ALA A 156 -4.79 -12.04 5.58
C ALA A 156 -3.96 -11.14 4.64
N CYS A 157 -4.43 -9.91 4.41
CA CYS A 157 -3.80 -8.93 3.51
C CYS A 157 -2.32 -8.66 3.89
N PRO A 158 -1.39 -8.64 2.94
CA PRO A 158 -1.56 -8.61 1.47
C PRO A 158 -1.76 -9.99 0.79
N GLY A 159 -2.06 -11.02 1.51
CA GLY A 159 -2.21 -12.40 1.05
C GLY A 159 -1.19 -13.32 1.71
N MET A 160 -1.62 -14.54 2.07
CA MET A 160 -0.80 -15.50 2.84
C MET A 160 0.38 -16.05 2.02
N MET A 161 0.30 -15.99 0.69
CA MET A 161 1.37 -16.48 -0.20
C MET A 161 2.54 -15.49 -0.32
N ILE A 162 2.39 -14.25 0.17
CA ILE A 162 3.49 -13.30 0.22
C ILE A 162 4.29 -13.51 1.50
N ASP A 163 5.51 -14.02 1.37
CA ASP A 163 6.47 -14.05 2.47
C ASP A 163 7.00 -12.63 2.74
N MET A 164 6.50 -11.99 3.81
CA MET A 164 6.89 -10.64 4.15
C MET A 164 8.36 -10.51 4.58
N ASN A 165 8.99 -11.59 5.07
CA ASN A 165 10.42 -11.56 5.38
C ASN A 165 11.26 -11.53 4.11
N ALA A 166 10.92 -12.38 3.13
CA ALA A 166 11.56 -12.36 1.81
C ALA A 166 11.31 -11.03 1.09
N PHE A 167 10.09 -10.47 1.19
CA PHE A 167 9.75 -9.17 0.60
C PHE A 167 10.59 -8.04 1.23
N ARG A 168 10.68 -7.96 2.57
CA ARG A 168 11.53 -6.98 3.28
C ARG A 168 13.01 -7.14 2.93
N ALA A 169 13.51 -8.37 2.81
CA ALA A 169 14.88 -8.60 2.38
C ALA A 169 15.12 -8.08 0.95
N HIS A 170 14.14 -8.18 0.05
CA HIS A 170 14.21 -7.61 -1.29
C HIS A 170 14.23 -6.07 -1.22
N VAL A 171 13.32 -5.46 -0.47
CA VAL A 171 13.31 -3.99 -0.24
C VAL A 171 14.65 -3.52 0.33
N GLY A 172 15.23 -4.25 1.30
CA GLY A 172 16.53 -3.92 1.89
C GLY A 172 17.65 -3.89 0.85
N ARG A 173 17.73 -4.90 -0.02
CA ARG A 173 18.72 -4.89 -1.13
C ARG A 173 18.56 -3.69 -2.06
N LEU A 174 17.32 -3.31 -2.36
CA LEU A 174 17.04 -2.13 -3.19
C LEU A 174 17.39 -0.81 -2.48
N LEU A 175 17.25 -0.75 -1.16
CA LEU A 175 17.67 0.41 -0.37
C LEU A 175 19.21 0.59 -0.35
N GLU A 176 19.97 -0.52 -0.35
CA GLU A 176 21.42 -0.52 -0.41
C GLU A 176 21.97 -0.12 -1.79
N GLN A 177 21.20 -0.35 -2.86
CA GLN A 177 21.56 0.06 -4.21
C GLN A 177 21.35 1.58 -4.36
N ARG A 178 22.28 2.27 -5.04
CA ARG A 178 22.06 3.67 -5.44
C ARG A 178 21.04 3.69 -6.58
N LEU A 179 19.78 4.03 -6.26
CA LEU A 179 18.69 4.08 -7.23
C LEU A 179 18.63 5.41 -8.02
N ASP A 180 19.75 6.05 -8.27
CA ASP A 180 19.79 7.28 -9.08
C ASP A 180 19.23 7.08 -10.51
N GLU A 181 18.90 5.83 -10.90
CA GLU A 181 18.49 5.49 -12.27
C GLU A 181 17.26 4.57 -12.38
N GLU A 182 16.65 4.06 -11.30
CA GLU A 182 15.66 2.95 -11.43
C GLU A 182 14.19 3.31 -11.28
N VAL A 183 13.83 4.43 -10.63
CA VAL A 183 12.42 4.82 -10.43
C VAL A 183 12.21 6.27 -10.83
N VAL A 184 11.33 6.52 -11.78
CA VAL A 184 11.02 7.85 -12.32
C VAL A 184 9.53 8.12 -12.20
N ASP A 185 9.15 9.34 -11.73
CA ASP A 185 7.78 9.85 -11.80
C ASP A 185 7.49 10.41 -13.19
N VAL A 186 6.36 10.03 -13.75
CA VAL A 186 5.85 10.49 -15.05
C VAL A 186 4.36 10.80 -14.97
#